data_88e612542a0069f89691f25c26ea025e
#
_entry.id   88e612542a0069f89691f25c26ea025e
#
_cell.length_a   1.000
_cell.length_b   1.000
_cell.length_c   1.000
_cell.angle_alpha   90.00
_cell.angle_beta   90.00
_cell.angle_gamma   90.00
#
_symmetry.space_group_name_H-M   'P 1'
#
loop_
_entity.id
_entity.type
_entity.pdbx_description
1 polymer ?
#
loop_
_entity_poly.entity_id
_entity_poly.type
_entity_poly.pdbx_seq_one_letter_code
_entity_poly.pdbx_strand_id
1 'polypeptide(L)'
;IAQWSQGSVLIAVILIAIVSLVLGMGLPVTAAYIVLSILSAPALAGLLADGILVEMLVNGISDPAQAAMFALIDSPHVANIAQGMSLEAAKELVSGMPFELALVIRPALIDTETLTVFLLTAHLIVFWLSQDSNVTPPVCLAAFTAAGIAKSPPMATGVEAWKIAKGLYIIVLLFAFTPLIGAGFWESIQIGGFALFGIYSLTALIQRYSEGPIPIWLYPV
;
A
#
# COMPACT_ATOMS: atom_id res chain seq x y z
N ILE A 1 -9.49 9.95 -1.18
CA ILE A 1 -8.57 8.89 -1.60
C ILE A 1 -9.37 7.73 -2.17
N ALA A 2 -10.34 7.17 -1.44
CA ALA A 2 -11.13 6.02 -1.89
C ALA A 2 -11.82 6.27 -3.27
N GLN A 3 -12.46 7.41 -3.47
CA GLN A 3 -13.09 7.78 -4.75
C GLN A 3 -12.07 7.96 -5.89
N TRP A 4 -10.92 8.55 -5.60
CA TRP A 4 -9.91 8.83 -6.64
C TRP A 4 -9.07 7.60 -6.98
N SER A 5 -9.00 6.62 -6.09
CA SER A 5 -8.31 5.35 -6.35
C SER A 5 -9.11 4.41 -7.27
N GLN A 6 -10.40 4.68 -7.52
CA GLN A 6 -11.28 3.83 -8.34
C GLN A 6 -11.20 2.34 -7.95
N GLY A 7 -11.11 2.05 -6.66
CA GLY A 7 -10.97 0.69 -6.15
C GLY A 7 -9.56 0.09 -6.26
N SER A 8 -8.58 0.83 -6.80
CA SER A 8 -7.20 0.34 -6.93
C SER A 8 -6.36 0.64 -5.69
N VAL A 9 -5.89 -0.41 -5.01
CA VAL A 9 -4.95 -0.32 -3.89
C VAL A 9 -3.67 0.41 -4.28
N LEU A 10 -3.13 0.14 -5.48
CA LEU A 10 -1.91 0.79 -5.96
C LEU A 10 -2.08 2.31 -6.09
N ILE A 11 -3.18 2.75 -6.70
CA ILE A 11 -3.47 4.18 -6.85
C ILE A 11 -3.68 4.82 -5.47
N ALA A 12 -4.39 4.14 -4.56
CA ALA A 12 -4.58 4.63 -3.19
C ALA A 12 -3.24 4.82 -2.47
N VAL A 13 -2.33 3.84 -2.55
CA VAL A 13 -0.99 3.92 -1.95
C VAL A 13 -0.18 5.08 -2.54
N ILE A 14 -0.21 5.28 -3.86
CA ILE A 14 0.46 6.41 -4.53
C ILE A 14 -0.12 7.75 -4.04
N LEU A 15 -1.43 7.88 -3.96
CA LEU A 15 -2.09 9.10 -3.46
C LEU A 15 -1.71 9.38 -2.00
N ILE A 16 -1.68 8.34 -1.15
CA ILE A 16 -1.25 8.47 0.24
C ILE A 16 0.23 8.90 0.31
N ALA A 17 1.09 8.35 -0.53
CA ALA A 17 2.50 8.73 -0.60
C ALA A 17 2.67 10.22 -0.95
N ILE A 18 1.93 10.72 -1.94
CA ILE A 18 1.95 12.14 -2.32
C ILE A 18 1.46 13.02 -1.16
N VAL A 19 0.34 12.67 -0.53
CA VAL A 19 -0.21 13.42 0.60
C VAL A 19 0.75 13.38 1.80
N SER A 20 1.36 12.23 2.07
CA SER A 20 2.36 12.06 3.12
C SER A 20 3.57 12.96 2.92
N LEU A 21 4.08 13.03 1.67
CA LEU A 21 5.19 13.91 1.33
C LEU A 21 4.83 15.39 1.56
N VAL A 22 3.63 15.81 1.12
CA VAL A 22 3.15 17.19 1.31
C VAL A 22 2.97 17.54 2.79
N LEU A 23 2.37 16.65 3.58
CA LEU A 23 2.20 16.87 5.02
C LEU A 23 3.53 16.87 5.76
N GLY A 24 4.46 15.99 5.36
CA GLY A 24 5.80 15.92 5.93
C GLY A 24 6.67 17.16 5.69
N MET A 25 6.27 18.04 4.74
CA MET A 25 6.94 19.33 4.56
C MET A 25 6.68 20.33 5.70
N GLY A 26 5.60 20.14 6.45
CA GLY A 26 5.21 21.08 7.51
C GLY A 26 5.02 20.46 8.89
N LEU A 27 4.97 19.14 8.98
CA LEU A 27 4.69 18.42 10.23
C LEU A 27 5.82 17.48 10.60
N PRO A 28 6.11 17.31 11.92
CA PRO A 28 6.92 16.21 12.40
C PRO A 28 6.30 14.87 12.00
N VAL A 29 7.15 13.84 11.77
CA VAL A 29 6.73 12.51 11.31
C VAL A 29 5.57 11.93 12.12
N THR A 30 5.64 12.02 13.46
CA THR A 30 4.58 11.50 14.35
C THR A 30 3.24 12.21 14.10
N ALA A 31 3.26 13.53 13.92
CA ALA A 31 2.04 14.28 13.63
C ALA A 31 1.50 13.96 12.24
N ALA A 32 2.36 13.86 11.23
CA ALA A 32 1.98 13.44 9.88
C ALA A 32 1.35 12.03 9.88
N TYR A 33 1.95 11.08 10.60
CA TYR A 33 1.39 9.73 10.77
C TYR A 33 0.01 9.77 11.43
N ILE A 34 -0.16 10.48 12.54
CA ILE A 34 -1.45 10.55 13.26
C ILE A 34 -2.55 11.08 12.33
N VAL A 35 -2.29 12.19 11.63
CA VAL A 35 -3.26 12.77 10.70
C VAL A 35 -3.59 11.82 9.57
N LEU A 36 -2.57 11.25 8.93
CA LEU A 36 -2.76 10.33 7.81
C LEU A 36 -3.43 9.02 8.23
N SER A 37 -3.10 8.48 9.40
CA SER A 37 -3.69 7.22 9.87
C SER A 37 -5.19 7.37 10.12
N ILE A 38 -5.63 8.47 10.69
CA ILE A 38 -7.06 8.73 10.91
C ILE A 38 -7.81 8.89 9.58
N LEU A 39 -7.21 9.58 8.61
CA LEU A 39 -7.88 9.92 7.35
C LEU A 39 -7.76 8.83 6.29
N SER A 40 -6.67 8.07 6.27
CA SER A 40 -6.35 7.19 5.14
C SER A 40 -6.32 5.71 5.50
N ALA A 41 -5.96 5.32 6.72
CA ALA A 41 -5.83 3.91 7.06
C ALA A 41 -7.17 3.14 6.99
N PRO A 42 -8.31 3.68 7.49
CA PRO A 42 -9.60 2.99 7.34
C PRO A 42 -10.02 2.82 5.88
N ALA A 43 -9.76 3.84 5.04
CA ALA A 43 -10.08 3.78 3.62
C ALA A 43 -9.22 2.74 2.88
N LEU A 44 -7.92 2.67 3.19
CA LEU A 44 -7.01 1.69 2.60
C LEU A 44 -7.33 0.27 3.07
N ALA A 45 -7.62 0.07 4.36
CA ALA A 45 -8.07 -1.21 4.90
C ALA A 45 -9.37 -1.69 4.22
N GLY A 46 -10.30 -0.76 3.98
CA GLY A 46 -11.51 -1.04 3.22
C GLY A 46 -11.24 -1.50 1.79
N LEU A 47 -10.31 -0.86 1.08
CA LEU A 47 -9.91 -1.28 -0.28
C LEU A 47 -9.23 -2.67 -0.29
N LEU A 48 -8.45 -3.01 0.73
CA LEU A 48 -7.87 -4.35 0.87
C LEU A 48 -8.98 -5.40 1.10
N ALA A 49 -9.97 -5.09 1.94
CA ALA A 49 -11.13 -5.95 2.18
C ALA A 49 -11.99 -6.11 0.92
N ASP A 50 -12.15 -5.06 0.12
CA ASP A 50 -12.88 -5.10 -1.14
C ASP A 50 -12.27 -6.10 -2.14
N GLY A 51 -10.94 -6.30 -2.08
CA GLY A 51 -10.26 -7.33 -2.87
C GLY A 51 -10.81 -8.74 -2.60
N ILE A 52 -11.08 -9.09 -1.33
CA ILE A 52 -11.71 -10.37 -0.97
C ILE A 52 -13.14 -10.45 -1.49
N LEU A 53 -13.92 -9.37 -1.34
CA LEU A 53 -15.29 -9.34 -1.84
C LEU A 53 -15.34 -9.55 -3.36
N VAL A 54 -14.42 -8.93 -4.09
CA VAL A 54 -14.27 -9.13 -5.55
C VAL A 54 -13.95 -10.59 -5.86
N GLU A 55 -13.01 -11.21 -5.13
CA GLU A 55 -12.64 -12.61 -5.33
C GLU A 55 -13.83 -13.56 -5.05
N MET A 56 -14.58 -13.32 -3.98
CA MET A 56 -15.81 -14.08 -3.66
C MET A 56 -16.82 -13.98 -4.80
N LEU A 57 -17.04 -12.80 -5.35
CA LEU A 57 -17.98 -12.58 -6.45
C LEU A 57 -17.54 -13.23 -7.78
N VAL A 58 -16.23 -13.23 -8.04
CA VAL A 58 -15.68 -13.92 -9.24
C VAL A 58 -15.83 -15.43 -9.13
N ASN A 59 -15.56 -15.99 -7.95
CA ASN A 59 -15.66 -17.43 -7.71
C ASN A 59 -17.11 -17.93 -7.59
N GLY A 60 -18.07 -17.02 -7.39
CA GLY A 60 -19.46 -17.33 -7.12
C GLY A 60 -19.72 -17.66 -5.64
N ILE A 61 -20.87 -17.20 -5.15
CA ILE A 61 -21.26 -17.36 -3.74
C ILE A 61 -22.37 -18.39 -3.65
N SER A 62 -22.02 -19.57 -3.13
CA SER A 62 -22.99 -20.69 -2.97
C SER A 62 -23.89 -20.53 -1.75
N ASP A 63 -23.50 -19.78 -0.74
CA ASP A 63 -24.29 -19.55 0.47
C ASP A 63 -25.37 -18.49 0.20
N PRO A 64 -26.67 -18.84 0.29
CA PRO A 64 -27.75 -17.89 0.05
C PRO A 64 -27.77 -16.71 1.02
N ALA A 65 -27.27 -16.89 2.26
CA ALA A 65 -27.21 -15.81 3.24
C ALA A 65 -26.16 -14.77 2.85
N GLN A 66 -25.00 -15.22 2.39
CA GLN A 66 -23.95 -14.33 1.89
C GLN A 66 -24.36 -13.64 0.58
N ALA A 67 -25.00 -14.37 -0.34
CA ALA A 67 -25.49 -13.80 -1.58
C ALA A 67 -26.56 -12.72 -1.33
N ALA A 68 -27.44 -12.92 -0.35
CA ALA A 68 -28.47 -11.96 0.03
C ALA A 68 -27.90 -10.62 0.54
N MET A 69 -26.69 -10.62 1.11
CA MET A 69 -26.03 -9.38 1.53
C MET A 69 -25.68 -8.48 0.33
N PHE A 70 -25.24 -9.07 -0.76
CA PHE A 70 -24.97 -8.31 -2.00
C PHE A 70 -26.25 -7.87 -2.71
N ALA A 71 -27.38 -8.53 -2.47
CA ALA A 71 -28.67 -8.11 -3.01
C ALA A 71 -29.16 -6.75 -2.47
N LEU A 72 -28.56 -6.26 -1.39
CA LEU A 72 -28.77 -4.91 -0.87
C LEU A 72 -28.13 -3.81 -1.74
N ILE A 73 -27.23 -4.19 -2.64
CA ILE A 73 -26.58 -3.29 -3.57
C ILE A 73 -27.48 -3.18 -4.80
N ASP A 74 -27.89 -1.96 -5.14
CA ASP A 74 -28.66 -1.69 -6.36
C ASP A 74 -27.75 -1.75 -7.60
N SER A 75 -27.57 -2.95 -8.13
CA SER A 75 -26.70 -3.20 -9.28
C SER A 75 -27.31 -4.28 -10.20
N PRO A 76 -27.17 -4.13 -11.52
CA PRO A 76 -27.63 -5.13 -12.50
C PRO A 76 -26.86 -6.46 -12.41
N HIS A 77 -25.69 -6.46 -11.75
CA HIS A 77 -24.83 -7.64 -11.62
C HIS A 77 -25.24 -8.61 -10.51
N VAL A 78 -26.16 -8.20 -9.62
CA VAL A 78 -26.61 -9.01 -8.48
C VAL A 78 -27.22 -10.35 -8.89
N ALA A 79 -27.86 -10.43 -10.05
CA ALA A 79 -28.48 -11.65 -10.54
C ALA A 79 -27.48 -12.80 -10.80
N ASN A 80 -26.21 -12.52 -10.99
CA ASN A 80 -25.18 -13.50 -11.35
C ASN A 80 -24.27 -13.92 -10.18
N ILE A 81 -24.54 -13.48 -8.96
CA ILE A 81 -23.69 -13.68 -7.79
C ILE A 81 -23.42 -15.17 -7.50
N ALA A 82 -24.44 -16.02 -7.64
CA ALA A 82 -24.31 -17.45 -7.34
C ALA A 82 -23.45 -18.21 -8.35
N GLN A 83 -23.44 -17.76 -9.59
CA GLN A 83 -22.70 -18.45 -10.68
C GLN A 83 -21.28 -17.92 -10.85
N GLY A 84 -20.93 -16.84 -10.15
CA GLY A 84 -19.73 -16.09 -10.39
C GLY A 84 -19.89 -15.10 -11.54
N MET A 85 -19.08 -14.06 -11.52
CA MET A 85 -19.12 -12.99 -12.53
C MET A 85 -17.73 -12.64 -13.02
N SER A 86 -17.67 -11.87 -14.10
CA SER A 86 -16.38 -11.38 -14.60
C SER A 86 -15.71 -10.45 -13.57
N LEU A 87 -14.39 -10.41 -13.58
CA LEU A 87 -13.60 -9.55 -12.69
C LEU A 87 -14.04 -8.08 -12.78
N GLU A 88 -14.35 -7.60 -13.98
CA GLU A 88 -14.78 -6.21 -14.18
C GLU A 88 -16.15 -5.94 -13.55
N ALA A 89 -17.12 -6.86 -13.74
CA ALA A 89 -18.43 -6.74 -13.12
C ALA A 89 -18.36 -6.80 -11.58
N ALA A 90 -17.50 -7.67 -11.04
CA ALA A 90 -17.28 -7.77 -9.60
C ALA A 90 -16.67 -6.49 -9.02
N LYS A 91 -15.67 -5.91 -9.70
CA LYS A 91 -15.07 -4.63 -9.32
C LYS A 91 -16.08 -3.48 -9.39
N GLU A 92 -16.88 -3.42 -10.45
CA GLU A 92 -17.91 -2.39 -10.61
C GLU A 92 -18.93 -2.47 -9.47
N LEU A 93 -19.41 -3.68 -9.15
CA LEU A 93 -20.35 -3.91 -8.06
C LEU A 93 -19.77 -3.47 -6.71
N VAL A 94 -18.56 -3.89 -6.36
CA VAL A 94 -17.92 -3.56 -5.09
C VAL A 94 -17.55 -2.07 -5.00
N SER A 95 -17.03 -1.47 -6.07
CA SER A 95 -16.68 -0.05 -6.09
C SER A 95 -17.88 0.89 -6.09
N GLY A 96 -19.02 0.43 -6.59
CA GLY A 96 -20.31 1.13 -6.56
C GLY A 96 -21.05 0.99 -5.23
N MET A 97 -20.57 0.16 -4.32
CA MET A 97 -21.22 -0.10 -3.03
C MET A 97 -21.22 1.17 -2.15
N PRO A 98 -22.39 1.59 -1.65
CA PRO A 98 -22.50 2.68 -0.68
C PRO A 98 -21.64 2.41 0.56
N PHE A 99 -21.02 3.46 1.11
CA PHE A 99 -20.14 3.34 2.28
C PHE A 99 -20.84 2.69 3.48
N GLU A 100 -22.11 3.02 3.72
CA GLU A 100 -22.92 2.47 4.80
C GLU A 100 -23.12 0.95 4.66
N LEU A 101 -23.32 0.46 3.44
CA LEU A 101 -23.42 -0.97 3.16
C LEU A 101 -22.05 -1.66 3.32
N ALA A 102 -20.98 -1.02 2.90
CA ALA A 102 -19.64 -1.56 3.07
C ALA A 102 -19.28 -1.81 4.55
N LEU A 103 -19.74 -0.93 5.46
CA LEU A 103 -19.55 -1.10 6.91
C LEU A 103 -20.28 -2.32 7.48
N VAL A 104 -21.34 -2.79 6.82
CA VAL A 104 -22.11 -3.96 7.24
C VAL A 104 -21.63 -5.22 6.52
N ILE A 105 -21.42 -5.14 5.22
CA ILE A 105 -21.09 -6.29 4.37
C ILE A 105 -19.69 -6.84 4.67
N ARG A 106 -18.68 -5.97 4.81
CA ARG A 106 -17.30 -6.41 5.09
C ARG A 106 -17.19 -7.27 6.36
N PRO A 107 -17.63 -6.81 7.55
CA PRO A 107 -17.52 -7.62 8.77
C PRO A 107 -18.50 -8.81 8.82
N ALA A 108 -19.51 -8.86 7.97
CA ALA A 108 -20.41 -9.99 7.88
C ALA A 108 -19.87 -11.13 6.99
N LEU A 109 -19.03 -10.80 6.00
CA LEU A 109 -18.48 -11.74 5.02
C LEU A 109 -17.01 -12.09 5.24
N ILE A 110 -16.26 -11.21 5.88
CA ILE A 110 -14.82 -11.36 6.13
C ILE A 110 -14.63 -11.49 7.64
N ASP A 111 -13.82 -12.48 8.05
CA ASP A 111 -13.55 -12.72 9.46
C ASP A 111 -12.81 -11.53 10.12
N THR A 112 -12.99 -11.40 11.42
CA THR A 112 -12.43 -10.28 12.20
C THR A 112 -10.91 -10.28 12.22
N GLU A 113 -10.26 -11.45 12.14
CA GLU A 113 -8.80 -11.57 12.12
C GLU A 113 -8.26 -10.96 10.83
N THR A 114 -8.81 -11.35 9.68
CA THR A 114 -8.44 -10.80 8.36
C THR A 114 -8.67 -9.29 8.29
N LEU A 115 -9.80 -8.79 8.78
CA LEU A 115 -10.06 -7.34 8.82
C LEU A 115 -9.05 -6.59 9.70
N THR A 116 -8.65 -7.21 10.82
CA THR A 116 -7.61 -6.65 11.72
C THR A 116 -6.25 -6.62 11.03
N VAL A 117 -5.89 -7.67 10.28
CA VAL A 117 -4.66 -7.71 9.47
C VAL A 117 -4.68 -6.60 8.42
N PHE A 118 -5.78 -6.38 7.72
CA PHE A 118 -5.89 -5.29 6.74
C PHE A 118 -5.76 -3.90 7.38
N LEU A 119 -6.37 -3.71 8.54
CA LEU A 119 -6.23 -2.44 9.27
C LEU A 119 -4.77 -2.23 9.71
N LEU A 120 -4.12 -3.25 10.25
CA LEU A 120 -2.71 -3.20 10.62
C LEU A 120 -1.81 -2.93 9.42
N THR A 121 -2.06 -3.60 8.30
CA THR A 121 -1.36 -3.40 7.04
C THR A 121 -1.48 -1.95 6.56
N ALA A 122 -2.70 -1.39 6.58
CA ALA A 122 -2.93 0.00 6.20
C ALA A 122 -2.18 0.98 7.11
N HIS A 123 -2.18 0.74 8.43
CA HIS A 123 -1.41 1.54 9.38
C HIS A 123 0.09 1.45 9.15
N LEU A 124 0.63 0.26 8.83
CA LEU A 124 2.05 0.09 8.52
C LEU A 124 2.44 0.81 7.23
N ILE A 125 1.61 0.75 6.19
CA ILE A 125 1.82 1.50 4.94
C ILE A 125 1.88 3.01 5.23
N VAL A 126 0.88 3.53 5.94
CA VAL A 126 0.81 4.97 6.29
C VAL A 126 1.99 5.38 7.17
N PHE A 127 2.35 4.56 8.16
CA PHE A 127 3.51 4.80 9.01
C PHE A 127 4.80 4.89 8.21
N TRP A 128 5.02 3.92 7.31
CA TRP A 128 6.23 3.85 6.49
C TRP A 128 6.35 5.04 5.54
N LEU A 129 5.25 5.41 4.88
CA LEU A 129 5.20 6.58 4.01
C LEU A 129 5.42 7.89 4.77
N SER A 130 5.00 7.97 6.03
CA SER A 130 5.23 9.16 6.87
C SER A 130 6.72 9.37 7.20
N GLN A 131 7.54 8.30 7.21
CA GLN A 131 8.98 8.40 7.42
C GLN A 131 9.72 8.94 6.20
N ASP A 132 9.17 8.76 5.00
CA ASP A 132 9.83 9.09 3.74
C ASP A 132 10.18 10.58 3.62
N SER A 133 9.36 11.46 4.18
CA SER A 133 9.59 12.91 4.20
C SER A 133 10.91 13.33 4.88
N ASN A 134 11.49 12.51 5.75
CA ASN A 134 12.76 12.79 6.41
C ASN A 134 13.97 12.70 5.47
N VAL A 135 13.85 11.89 4.43
CA VAL A 135 14.94 11.57 3.50
C VAL A 135 14.65 12.01 2.08
N THR A 136 13.40 12.42 1.79
CA THR A 136 12.98 12.81 0.43
C THR A 136 12.99 14.34 0.27
N PRO A 137 13.73 14.88 -0.71
CA PRO A 137 13.66 16.30 -1.04
C PRO A 137 12.23 16.72 -1.44
N PRO A 138 11.83 17.98 -1.19
CA PRO A 138 12.66 19.11 -0.85
C PRO A 138 12.94 19.33 0.64
N VAL A 139 12.29 18.61 1.55
CA VAL A 139 12.35 18.90 2.99
C VAL A 139 13.45 18.11 3.71
N CYS A 140 13.53 16.80 3.50
CA CYS A 140 14.55 15.85 3.99
C CYS A 140 15.34 16.29 5.23
N LEU A 141 14.65 16.60 6.34
CA LEU A 141 15.23 17.21 7.54
C LEU A 141 16.39 16.40 8.13
N ALA A 142 16.29 15.08 8.13
CA ALA A 142 17.36 14.22 8.63
C ALA A 142 18.62 14.33 7.75
N ALA A 143 18.45 14.36 6.43
CA ALA A 143 19.55 14.52 5.50
C ALA A 143 20.20 15.92 5.60
N PHE A 144 19.40 16.97 5.80
CA PHE A 144 19.92 18.33 5.98
C PHE A 144 20.68 18.49 7.30
N THR A 145 20.20 17.85 8.36
CA THR A 145 20.94 17.81 9.63
C THR A 145 22.28 17.09 9.48
N ALA A 146 22.29 15.94 8.80
CA ALA A 146 23.51 15.20 8.50
C ALA A 146 24.49 16.03 7.63
N ALA A 147 23.97 16.75 6.63
CA ALA A 147 24.75 17.65 5.79
C ALA A 147 25.41 18.77 6.61
N GLY A 148 24.70 19.33 7.59
CA GLY A 148 25.24 20.33 8.53
C GLY A 148 26.42 19.81 9.35
N ILE A 149 26.31 18.57 9.83
CA ILE A 149 27.38 17.89 10.59
C ILE A 149 28.59 17.60 9.68
N ALA A 150 28.32 17.06 8.50
CA ALA A 150 29.36 16.69 7.52
C ALA A 150 29.94 17.90 6.76
N LYS A 151 29.37 19.09 6.94
CA LYS A 151 29.72 20.32 6.18
C LYS A 151 29.61 20.09 4.66
N SER A 152 28.62 19.29 4.22
CA SER A 152 28.35 19.01 2.81
C SER A 152 27.17 19.85 2.30
N PRO A 153 27.01 20.01 0.97
CA PRO A 153 25.85 20.72 0.41
C PRO A 153 24.53 20.04 0.76
N PRO A 154 23.57 20.73 1.44
CA PRO A 154 22.35 20.08 1.97
C PRO A 154 21.52 19.39 0.89
N MET A 155 21.25 20.08 -0.23
CA MET A 155 20.40 19.51 -1.29
C MET A 155 21.04 18.29 -1.97
N ALA A 156 22.36 18.32 -2.21
CA ALA A 156 23.08 17.16 -2.76
C ALA A 156 23.03 15.98 -1.80
N THR A 157 23.22 16.22 -0.50
CA THR A 157 23.08 15.18 0.54
C THR A 157 21.66 14.63 0.60
N GLY A 158 20.63 15.48 0.47
CA GLY A 158 19.23 15.05 0.41
C GLY A 158 18.94 14.16 -0.79
N VAL A 159 19.47 14.50 -1.97
CA VAL A 159 19.31 13.67 -3.17
C VAL A 159 19.99 12.30 -3.01
N GLU A 160 21.20 12.26 -2.43
CA GLU A 160 21.86 10.98 -2.16
C GLU A 160 21.12 10.15 -1.10
N ALA A 161 20.64 10.78 -0.03
CA ALA A 161 19.79 10.11 0.97
C ALA A 161 18.54 9.50 0.34
N TRP A 162 17.87 10.24 -0.55
CA TRP A 162 16.71 9.75 -1.29
C TRP A 162 17.04 8.57 -2.20
N LYS A 163 18.17 8.58 -2.90
CA LYS A 163 18.62 7.46 -3.74
C LYS A 163 18.82 6.19 -2.92
N ILE A 164 19.43 6.31 -1.75
CA ILE A 164 19.67 5.17 -0.84
C ILE A 164 18.35 4.67 -0.24
N ALA A 165 17.45 5.58 0.10
CA ALA A 165 16.18 5.27 0.77
C ALA A 165 15.12 4.62 -0.12
N LYS A 166 15.37 4.41 -1.41
CA LYS A 166 14.36 3.85 -2.34
C LYS A 166 13.82 2.48 -1.97
N GLY A 167 14.56 1.71 -1.17
CA GLY A 167 14.06 0.47 -0.58
C GLY A 167 12.79 0.66 0.28
N LEU A 168 12.57 1.85 0.84
CA LEU A 168 11.37 2.18 1.61
C LEU A 168 10.08 1.99 0.80
N TYR A 169 10.08 2.33 -0.49
CA TYR A 169 8.91 2.17 -1.36
C TYR A 169 8.60 0.70 -1.65
N ILE A 170 9.64 -0.15 -1.75
CA ILE A 170 9.45 -1.59 -1.96
C ILE A 170 8.74 -2.20 -0.75
N ILE A 171 9.11 -1.83 0.47
CA ILE A 171 8.48 -2.34 1.69
C ILE A 171 6.99 -1.98 1.73
N VAL A 172 6.62 -0.78 1.32
CA VAL A 172 5.21 -0.37 1.21
C VAL A 172 4.44 -1.25 0.23
N LEU A 173 5.04 -1.55 -0.93
CA LEU A 173 4.42 -2.46 -1.92
C LEU A 173 4.34 -3.90 -1.40
N LEU A 174 5.32 -4.36 -0.63
CA LEU A 174 5.25 -5.67 0.02
C LEU A 174 4.09 -5.76 1.00
N PHE A 175 3.88 -4.74 1.82
CA PHE A 175 2.71 -4.69 2.72
C PHE A 175 1.40 -4.70 1.95
N ALA A 176 1.32 -3.99 0.83
CA ALA A 176 0.09 -3.86 0.05
C ALA A 176 -0.27 -5.10 -0.79
N PHE A 177 0.73 -5.85 -1.28
CA PHE A 177 0.54 -6.88 -2.31
C PHE A 177 1.06 -8.26 -1.92
N THR A 178 1.55 -8.44 -0.70
CA THR A 178 1.94 -9.76 -0.18
C THR A 178 1.31 -9.99 1.19
N PRO A 179 1.11 -11.24 1.60
CA PRO A 179 0.58 -11.56 2.93
C PRO A 179 1.63 -11.41 4.04
N LEU A 180 2.63 -10.55 3.88
CA LEU A 180 3.72 -10.38 4.86
C LEU A 180 3.19 -10.12 6.27
N ILE A 181 2.10 -9.37 6.38
CA ILE A 181 1.38 -9.14 7.63
C ILE A 181 0.30 -10.22 7.75
N GLY A 182 0.40 -11.05 8.76
CA GLY A 182 -0.51 -12.19 8.98
C GLY A 182 0.00 -13.52 8.41
N ALA A 183 1.09 -13.52 7.65
CA ALA A 183 1.71 -14.75 7.15
C ALA A 183 2.32 -15.59 8.27
N GLY A 184 2.44 -16.90 8.04
CA GLY A 184 3.18 -17.79 8.91
C GLY A 184 4.69 -17.50 8.90
N PHE A 185 5.41 -17.98 9.94
CA PHE A 185 6.84 -17.72 10.12
C PHE A 185 7.69 -18.02 8.88
N TRP A 186 7.50 -19.18 8.25
CA TRP A 186 8.29 -19.57 7.07
C TRP A 186 7.94 -18.74 5.84
N GLU A 187 6.70 -18.42 5.65
CA GLU A 187 6.24 -17.57 4.55
C GLU A 187 6.78 -16.13 4.69
N SER A 188 6.76 -15.59 5.90
CA SER A 188 7.37 -14.28 6.19
C SER A 188 8.87 -14.26 5.92
N ILE A 189 9.60 -15.34 6.26
CA ILE A 189 11.03 -15.47 5.93
C ILE A 189 11.24 -15.51 4.42
N GLN A 190 10.42 -16.23 3.67
CA GLN A 190 10.53 -16.30 2.22
C GLN A 190 10.27 -14.94 1.58
N ILE A 191 9.18 -14.28 1.95
CA ILE A 191 8.84 -12.92 1.45
C ILE A 191 9.98 -11.95 1.81
N GLY A 192 10.45 -11.96 3.06
CA GLY A 192 11.54 -11.11 3.52
C GLY A 192 12.86 -11.38 2.79
N GLY A 193 13.20 -12.63 2.54
CA GLY A 193 14.39 -13.02 1.78
C GLY A 193 14.37 -12.52 0.33
N PHE A 194 13.26 -12.72 -0.38
CA PHE A 194 13.08 -12.17 -1.73
C PHE A 194 13.08 -10.64 -1.74
N ALA A 195 12.48 -10.02 -0.72
CA ALA A 195 12.48 -8.58 -0.57
C ALA A 195 13.89 -8.01 -0.38
N LEU A 196 14.71 -8.62 0.48
CA LEU A 196 16.11 -8.21 0.69
C LEU A 196 16.91 -8.31 -0.60
N PHE A 197 16.76 -9.42 -1.33
CA PHE A 197 17.41 -9.58 -2.63
C PHE A 197 16.95 -8.52 -3.64
N GLY A 198 15.63 -8.26 -3.70
CA GLY A 198 15.05 -7.24 -4.58
C GLY A 198 15.53 -5.83 -4.24
N ILE A 199 15.56 -5.47 -2.95
CA ILE A 199 16.06 -4.16 -2.48
C ILE A 199 17.55 -4.01 -2.79
N TYR A 200 18.35 -5.04 -2.51
CA TYR A 200 19.78 -5.03 -2.83
C TYR A 200 20.01 -4.82 -4.33
N SER A 201 19.32 -5.60 -5.17
CA SER A 201 19.46 -5.51 -6.62
C SER A 201 19.04 -4.13 -7.16
N LEU A 202 17.90 -3.60 -6.67
CA LEU A 202 17.42 -2.27 -7.06
C LEU A 202 18.41 -1.18 -6.62
N THR A 203 18.91 -1.26 -5.39
CA THR A 203 19.86 -0.28 -4.86
C THR A 203 21.17 -0.31 -5.63
N ALA A 204 21.69 -1.51 -5.94
CA ALA A 204 22.89 -1.67 -6.75
C ALA A 204 22.72 -1.06 -8.14
N LEU A 205 21.55 -1.26 -8.76
CA LEU A 205 21.22 -0.73 -10.08
C LEU A 205 21.18 0.81 -10.08
N ILE A 206 20.53 1.40 -9.07
CA ILE A 206 20.39 2.86 -8.94
C ILE A 206 21.72 3.52 -8.64
N GLN A 207 22.53 2.91 -7.77
CA GLN A 207 23.85 3.43 -7.40
C GLN A 207 24.92 3.13 -8.44
N ARG A 208 24.62 2.26 -9.40
CA ARG A 208 25.56 1.75 -10.40
C ARG A 208 26.79 1.07 -9.79
N TYR A 209 26.58 0.47 -8.63
CA TYR A 209 27.63 -0.16 -7.85
C TYR A 209 27.10 -1.38 -7.08
N SER A 210 27.75 -2.54 -7.26
CA SER A 210 27.49 -3.76 -6.50
C SER A 210 28.86 -4.44 -6.30
N GLU A 211 29.44 -4.36 -5.09
CA GLU A 211 30.81 -4.86 -4.80
C GLU A 211 31.91 -4.35 -5.76
N GLY A 212 31.52 -3.57 -6.76
CA GLY A 212 32.34 -2.96 -7.79
C GLY A 212 31.46 -2.14 -8.74
N PRO A 213 32.08 -1.28 -9.61
CA PRO A 213 31.32 -0.50 -10.57
C PRO A 213 30.65 -1.43 -11.60
N ILE A 214 29.34 -1.28 -11.76
CA ILE A 214 28.56 -2.07 -12.73
C ILE A 214 28.83 -1.52 -14.14
N PRO A 215 29.23 -2.33 -15.12
CA PRO A 215 29.51 -1.86 -16.48
C PRO A 215 28.22 -1.44 -17.20
N ILE A 216 28.33 -0.41 -18.04
CA ILE A 216 27.19 0.25 -18.72
C ILE A 216 26.30 -0.72 -19.51
N TRP A 217 26.84 -1.78 -20.07
CA TRP A 217 26.10 -2.77 -20.88
C TRP A 217 25.21 -3.70 -20.05
N LEU A 218 25.30 -3.68 -18.72
CA LEU A 218 24.37 -4.38 -17.81
C LEU A 218 23.19 -3.52 -17.37
N TYR A 219 23.10 -2.25 -17.81
CA TYR A 219 21.93 -1.44 -17.55
C TYR A 219 20.81 -1.85 -18.52
N PRO A 220 19.58 -2.10 -18.02
CA PRO A 220 18.44 -2.10 -18.91
C PRO A 220 18.28 -0.71 -19.53
N VAL A 221 18.31 -0.64 -20.85
CA VAL A 221 18.11 0.58 -21.65
C VAL A 221 16.66 1.01 -21.53
#